data_e093d04d03fee88c246ff91cb84615fa
#
_entry.id   e093d04d03fee88c246ff91cb84615fa
#
_cell.length_a   1.000
_cell.length_b   1.000
_cell.length_c   1.000
_cell.angle_alpha   90.00
_cell.angle_beta   90.00
_cell.angle_gamma   90.00
#
_symmetry.space_group_name_H-M   'P 1'
#
loop_
_entity.id
_entity.type
_entity.pdbx_description
1 polymer ?
#
loop_
_entity_poly.entity_id
_entity_poly.type
_entity_poly.pdbx_seq_one_letter_code
_entity_poly.pdbx_strand_id
1 'polypeptide(L)' 'MQTRDTIVAISTPPGHSGIGVVRLSGADAREISSKILRFRSDHEWKPWTAALAELVDDQGHVVDQVVATF' A
#
# COMPACT_ATOMS: atom_id res chain seq x y z
N MET A 1 -17.45 -13.54 12.69
CA MET A 1 -17.96 -12.87 11.49
C MET A 1 -17.01 -13.12 10.35
N GLN A 2 -17.51 -13.64 9.27
CA GLN A 2 -16.71 -13.80 8.07
C GLN A 2 -16.96 -12.60 7.16
N THR A 3 -15.90 -11.93 6.76
CA THR A 3 -16.02 -10.80 5.86
C THR A 3 -15.12 -10.99 4.66
N ARG A 4 -15.64 -10.67 3.49
CA ARG A 4 -14.87 -10.60 2.27
C ARG A 4 -14.55 -9.16 1.88
N ASP A 5 -14.97 -8.24 2.71
CA ASP A 5 -14.74 -6.83 2.44
C ASP A 5 -13.25 -6.51 2.58
N THR A 6 -12.74 -5.77 1.63
CA THR A 6 -11.42 -5.21 1.71
C THR A 6 -11.55 -3.79 2.25
N ILE A 7 -10.81 -3.51 3.31
CA ILE A 7 -10.89 -2.22 3.98
C ILE A 7 -9.55 -1.52 3.97
N VAL A 8 -9.61 -0.21 3.99
CA VAL A 8 -8.43 0.64 4.15
C VAL A 8 -8.63 1.49 5.39
N ALA A 9 -7.57 1.65 6.16
CA ALA A 9 -7.61 2.43 7.38
C ALA A 9 -6.34 3.26 7.54
N ILE A 10 -6.51 4.49 7.99
CA ILE A 10 -5.38 5.34 8.34
C ILE A 10 -5.01 5.02 9.78
N SER A 11 -3.77 4.56 9.97
CA SER A 11 -3.29 4.10 11.27
C SER A 11 -2.50 5.15 12.03
N THR A 12 -2.35 6.34 11.46
CA THR A 12 -1.71 7.48 12.11
C THR A 12 -2.74 8.57 12.35
N PRO A 13 -2.55 9.44 13.36
CA PRO A 13 -3.47 10.55 13.57
C PRO A 13 -3.55 11.45 12.34
N PRO A 14 -4.71 12.04 12.06
CA PRO A 14 -4.84 12.99 10.96
C PRO A 14 -4.00 14.24 11.22
N GLY A 15 -3.57 14.89 10.13
CA GLY A 15 -2.75 16.09 10.18
C GLY A 15 -1.36 15.86 9.61
N HIS A 16 -0.51 16.84 9.84
CA HIS A 16 0.87 16.75 9.38
C HIS A 16 1.69 15.91 10.34
N SER A 17 2.39 14.93 9.80
CA SER A 17 3.32 14.11 10.58
C SER A 17 4.49 13.73 9.68
N GLY A 18 5.59 13.30 10.30
CA GLY A 18 6.76 12.88 9.54
C GLY A 18 6.53 11.58 8.77
N ILE A 19 5.70 10.70 9.29
CA ILE A 19 5.39 9.42 8.66
C ILE A 19 3.90 9.16 8.82
N GLY A 20 3.27 8.76 7.72
CA GLY A 20 1.91 8.29 7.73
C GLY A 20 1.87 6.79 7.47
N VAL A 21 0.92 6.10 8.08
CA VAL A 21 0.72 4.68 7.88
C VAL A 21 -0.71 4.43 7.45
N VAL A 22 -0.85 3.70 6.35
CA VAL A 22 -2.14 3.27 5.84
C VAL A 22 -2.16 1.75 5.81
N ARG A 23 -3.21 1.15 6.34
CA ARG A 23 -3.40 -0.29 6.34
C ARG A 23 -4.49 -0.66 5.35
N LEU A 24 -4.21 -1.68 4.57
CA LEU A 24 -5.16 -2.27 3.62
C LEU A 24 -5.29 -3.73 3.97
N SER A 25 -6.50 -4.18 4.25
CA SER A 25 -6.72 -5.58 4.63
C SER A 25 -7.98 -6.12 3.98
N GLY A 26 -7.99 -7.42 3.72
CA GLY A 26 -9.09 -8.09 3.08
C GLY A 26 -8.62 -8.94 1.92
N ALA A 27 -9.54 -9.67 1.32
CA ALA A 27 -9.23 -10.63 0.27
C ALA A 27 -8.59 -9.98 -0.96
N ASP A 28 -8.94 -8.74 -1.26
CA ASP A 28 -8.48 -8.05 -2.47
C ASP A 28 -7.32 -7.09 -2.20
N ALA A 29 -6.77 -7.08 -0.98
CA ALA A 29 -5.75 -6.11 -0.59
C ALA A 29 -4.52 -6.19 -1.49
N ARG A 30 -4.06 -7.40 -1.81
CA ARG A 30 -2.89 -7.58 -2.66
C ARG A 30 -3.13 -7.11 -4.08
N GLU A 31 -4.30 -7.42 -4.64
CA GLU A 31 -4.64 -6.98 -5.98
C GLU A 31 -4.77 -5.47 -6.07
N ILE A 32 -5.43 -4.87 -5.09
CA ILE A 32 -5.60 -3.42 -5.06
C ILE A 32 -4.22 -2.73 -4.92
N SER A 33 -3.40 -3.23 -4.00
CA SER A 33 -2.08 -2.62 -3.79
C SER A 33 -1.21 -2.73 -5.04
N SER A 34 -1.32 -3.82 -5.79
CA SER A 34 -0.53 -3.97 -7.02
C SER A 34 -0.90 -2.95 -8.09
N LYS A 35 -2.10 -2.39 -8.03
CA LYS A 35 -2.54 -1.38 -8.98
C LYS A 35 -2.06 0.04 -8.64
N ILE A 36 -1.80 0.29 -7.36
CA ILE A 36 -1.43 1.63 -6.89
C ILE A 36 0.05 1.75 -6.54
N LEU A 37 0.77 0.62 -6.50
CA LEU A 37 2.19 0.60 -6.15
C LEU A 37 3.02 0.17 -7.35
N ARG A 38 4.06 0.94 -7.63
CA ARG A 38 5.02 0.61 -8.66
C ARG A 38 6.37 0.38 -8.00
N PHE A 39 6.82 -0.87 -7.99
CA PHE A 39 8.05 -1.25 -7.32
C PHE A 39 9.25 -0.93 -8.19
N ARG A 40 10.35 -0.54 -7.54
CA ARG A 40 11.57 -0.14 -8.24
C ARG A 40 12.39 -1.31 -8.74
N SER A 41 12.21 -2.47 -8.14
CA SER A 41 12.97 -3.64 -8.54
C SER A 41 12.04 -4.69 -9.14
N ASP A 42 12.61 -5.57 -9.95
CA ASP A 42 11.88 -6.68 -10.54
C ASP A 42 11.69 -7.83 -9.56
N HIS A 43 12.11 -7.67 -8.32
CA HIS A 43 11.95 -8.71 -7.31
C HIS A 43 10.50 -8.84 -6.93
N GLU A 44 10.08 -10.07 -6.76
CA GLU A 44 8.74 -10.37 -6.28
C GLU A 44 8.56 -9.84 -4.87
N TRP A 45 7.43 -9.16 -4.65
CA TRP A 45 7.09 -8.65 -3.33
C TRP A 45 6.56 -9.79 -2.48
N LYS A 46 7.33 -10.20 -1.48
CA LYS A 46 7.04 -11.36 -0.65
C LYS A 46 6.53 -10.95 0.72
N PRO A 47 5.71 -11.80 1.37
CA PRO A 47 5.31 -11.54 2.75
C PRO A 47 6.50 -11.35 3.67
N TRP A 48 6.34 -10.51 4.67
CA TRP A 48 7.33 -10.23 5.71
C TRP A 48 8.57 -9.51 5.19
N THR A 49 8.52 -8.99 3.99
CA THR A 49 9.60 -8.15 3.45
C THR A 49 9.07 -6.76 3.17
N ALA A 50 9.93 -5.78 3.36
CA ALA A 50 9.62 -4.40 3.02
C ALA A 50 10.24 -4.08 1.66
N ALA A 51 9.51 -3.34 0.84
CA ALA A 51 9.99 -2.95 -0.48
C ALA A 51 9.69 -1.49 -0.73
N LEU A 52 10.63 -0.81 -1.38
CA LEU A 52 10.42 0.56 -1.83
C LEU A 52 9.52 0.57 -3.06
N ALA A 53 8.55 1.44 -3.06
CA ALA A 53 7.62 1.56 -4.16
C ALA A 53 7.21 3.02 -4.36
N GLU A 54 6.69 3.31 -5.54
CA GLU A 54 6.04 4.57 -5.81
C GLU A 54 4.54 4.36 -5.74
N LEU A 55 3.87 5.24 -4.99
CA LEU A 55 2.41 5.28 -4.98
C LEU A 55 1.97 6.10 -6.19
N VAL A 56 1.13 5.50 -7.02
CA VAL A 56 0.70 6.13 -8.27
C VAL A 56 -0.81 6.31 -8.29
N ASP A 57 -1.26 7.33 -9.00
CA ASP A 57 -2.69 7.55 -9.21
C ASP A 57 -3.20 6.70 -10.39
N ASP A 58 -4.48 6.88 -10.74
CA ASP A 58 -5.12 6.12 -11.79
C ASP A 58 -4.59 6.45 -13.20
N GLN A 59 -3.80 7.51 -13.32
CA GLN A 59 -3.16 7.91 -14.57
C GLN A 59 -1.67 7.59 -14.60
N GLY A 60 -1.18 6.92 -13.56
CA GLY A 60 0.22 6.54 -13.48
C GLY A 60 1.15 7.62 -12.95
N HIS A 61 0.61 8.74 -12.47
CA HIS A 61 1.43 9.81 -11.90
C HIS A 61 1.87 9.43 -10.49
N VAL A 62 3.12 9.69 -10.17
CA VAL A 62 3.67 9.40 -8.85
C VAL A 62 3.11 10.41 -7.85
N VAL A 63 2.46 9.90 -6.81
CA VAL A 63 1.93 10.71 -5.72
C VAL A 63 2.93 10.78 -4.57
N ASP A 64 3.61 9.66 -4.28
CA ASP A 64 4.55 9.60 -3.16
C ASP A 64 5.47 8.40 -3.32
N GLN A 65 6.52 8.39 -2.52
CA GLN A 65 7.38 7.23 -2.34
C GLN A 65 7.06 6.58 -1.01
N VAL A 66 6.95 5.27 -1.01
CA VAL A 66 6.48 4.53 0.15
C VAL A 66 7.33 3.28 0.38
N VAL A 67 7.26 2.77 1.60
CA VAL A 67 7.75 1.43 1.92
C VAL A 67 6.53 0.56 2.15
N ALA A 68 6.42 -0.51 1.38
CA ALA A 68 5.29 -1.41 1.43
C ALA A 68 5.72 -2.75 2.02
N THR A 69 4.83 -3.32 2.84
CA THR A 69 5.04 -4.64 3.42
C THR A 69 3.68 -5.34 3.58
N PHE A 70 3.70 -6.65 3.57
CA PHE A 70 2.48 -7.40 3.82
C PHE A 70 2.75 -8.74 4.49
#